data_531cae6eb4efc9ea6e1c9bbba8b7cd34
#
_entry.id   531cae6eb4efc9ea6e1c9bbba8b7cd34
#
_cell.length_a   1.000
_cell.length_b   1.000
_cell.length_c   1.000
_cell.angle_alpha   90.00
_cell.angle_beta   90.00
_cell.angle_gamma   90.00
#
_symmetry.space_group_name_H-M   'P 1'
#
loop_
_entity.id
_entity.type
_entity.pdbx_description
1 polymer ?
#
loop_
_entity_poly.entity_id
_entity_poly.type
_entity_poly.pdbx_seq_one_letter_code
_entity_poly.pdbx_strand_id
1 'polypeptide(L)'
;MKKCIYLIFIFIFFACKSDAELAMERGIQYFDWGKYEQAILEFNKAKYLQMVNGKQSYDNLQLLAQTHYNLAIAHAKLNNLFKAYDEAQRAFTLIPKKEYKELLDLIHTEQNN
;
A
#
# COMPACT_ATOMS: atom_id res chain seq x y z
N MET A 1 -16.20 12.29 -35.68
CA MET A 1 -16.04 10.85 -35.49
C MET A 1 -14.63 10.42 -35.12
N LYS A 2 -13.56 11.02 -35.67
CA LYS A 2 -12.19 10.67 -35.31
C LYS A 2 -11.81 11.02 -33.85
N LYS A 3 -12.41 12.02 -33.22
CA LYS A 3 -12.14 12.43 -31.84
C LYS A 3 -12.71 11.46 -30.79
N CYS A 4 -13.79 10.74 -31.09
CA CYS A 4 -14.38 9.75 -30.18
C CYS A 4 -13.53 8.48 -30.08
N ILE A 5 -12.84 8.10 -31.15
CA ILE A 5 -11.94 6.95 -31.20
C ILE A 5 -10.70 7.21 -30.34
N TYR A 6 -10.16 8.44 -30.34
CA TYR A 6 -9.02 8.82 -29.51
C TYR A 6 -9.38 8.82 -28.01
N LEU A 7 -10.58 9.26 -27.66
CA LEU A 7 -11.06 9.23 -26.27
C LEU A 7 -11.24 7.79 -25.76
N ILE A 8 -11.74 6.89 -26.60
CA ILE A 8 -11.88 5.46 -26.29
C ILE A 8 -10.49 4.81 -26.12
N PHE A 9 -9.52 5.17 -26.95
CA PHE A 9 -8.14 4.69 -26.83
C PHE A 9 -7.45 5.15 -25.54
N ILE A 10 -7.69 6.39 -25.12
CA ILE A 10 -7.17 6.93 -23.86
C ILE A 10 -7.78 6.16 -22.66
N PHE A 11 -9.07 5.84 -22.71
CA PHE A 11 -9.75 5.05 -21.68
C PHE A 11 -9.19 3.63 -21.57
N ILE A 12 -8.82 3.00 -22.68
CA ILE A 12 -8.23 1.66 -22.71
C ILE A 12 -6.83 1.67 -22.06
N PHE A 13 -6.04 2.73 -22.26
CA PHE A 13 -4.73 2.86 -21.62
C PHE A 13 -4.81 3.03 -20.10
N PHE A 14 -5.84 3.70 -19.56
CA PHE A 14 -6.07 3.83 -18.13
C PHE A 14 -6.65 2.56 -17.49
N ALA A 15 -7.18 1.63 -18.28
CA ALA A 15 -7.76 0.39 -17.78
C ALA A 15 -6.71 -0.73 -17.55
N CYS A 16 -5.41 -0.48 -17.81
CA CYS A 16 -4.35 -1.49 -17.71
C CYS A 16 -3.68 -1.58 -16.32
N LYS A 17 -4.34 -1.12 -15.25
CA LYS A 17 -3.82 -1.27 -13.90
C LYS A 17 -4.10 -2.68 -13.39
N SER A 18 -3.14 -3.28 -12.70
CA SER A 18 -3.33 -4.58 -12.07
C SER A 18 -4.36 -4.49 -10.93
N ASP A 19 -4.95 -5.62 -10.57
CA ASP A 19 -5.90 -5.69 -9.45
C ASP A 19 -5.24 -5.25 -8.14
N ALA A 20 -3.96 -5.55 -7.95
CA ALA A 20 -3.19 -5.11 -6.79
C ALA A 20 -3.06 -3.59 -6.73
N GLU A 21 -2.74 -2.95 -7.86
CA GLU A 21 -2.65 -1.49 -7.93
C GLU A 21 -3.99 -0.81 -7.66
N LEU A 22 -5.08 -1.38 -8.20
CA LEU A 22 -6.43 -0.87 -7.94
C LEU A 22 -6.81 -0.98 -6.47
N ALA A 23 -6.47 -2.10 -5.83
CA ALA A 23 -6.71 -2.27 -4.39
C ALA A 23 -5.90 -1.28 -3.57
N MET A 24 -4.64 -1.01 -3.94
CA MET A 24 -3.83 0.03 -3.31
C MET A 24 -4.47 1.41 -3.42
N GLU A 25 -4.94 1.77 -4.59
CA GLU A 25 -5.59 3.07 -4.82
C GLU A 25 -6.86 3.22 -3.98
N ARG A 26 -7.69 2.17 -3.93
CA ARG A 26 -8.89 2.19 -3.08
C ARG A 26 -8.54 2.31 -1.61
N GLY A 27 -7.49 1.59 -1.17
CA GLY A 27 -7.00 1.68 0.20
C GLY A 27 -6.55 3.09 0.57
N ILE A 28 -5.78 3.74 -0.30
CA ILE A 28 -5.35 5.13 -0.11
C ILE A 28 -6.55 6.07 -0.04
N GLN A 29 -7.54 5.87 -0.89
CA GLN A 29 -8.75 6.70 -0.89
C GLN A 29 -9.54 6.54 0.42
N TYR A 30 -9.74 5.33 0.91
CA TYR A 30 -10.37 5.10 2.20
C TYR A 30 -9.57 5.72 3.34
N PHE A 31 -8.25 5.63 3.28
CA PHE A 31 -7.37 6.24 4.26
C PHE A 31 -7.56 7.76 4.30
N ASP A 32 -7.59 8.40 3.13
CA ASP A 32 -7.78 9.86 3.02
C ASP A 32 -9.14 10.30 3.57
N TRP A 33 -10.14 9.43 3.51
CA TRP A 33 -11.46 9.69 4.09
C TRP A 33 -11.55 9.35 5.59
N GLY A 34 -10.45 8.92 6.19
CA GLY A 34 -10.42 8.52 7.59
C GLY A 34 -11.03 7.15 7.88
N LYS A 35 -11.31 6.38 6.84
CA LYS A 35 -11.88 5.03 6.94
C LYS A 35 -10.74 4.00 6.99
N TYR A 36 -10.04 3.98 8.14
CA TYR A 36 -8.81 3.20 8.28
C TYR A 36 -9.03 1.68 8.23
N GLU A 37 -10.15 1.19 8.76
CA GLU A 37 -10.48 -0.24 8.72
C GLU A 37 -10.71 -0.72 7.29
N GLN A 38 -11.46 0.05 6.50
CA GLN A 38 -11.68 -0.25 5.08
C GLN A 38 -10.38 -0.14 4.29
N ALA A 39 -9.54 0.84 4.61
CA ALA A 39 -8.22 0.98 4.00
C ALA A 39 -7.37 -0.27 4.25
N ILE A 40 -7.36 -0.79 5.47
CA ILE A 40 -6.63 -2.01 5.84
C ILE A 40 -7.12 -3.21 5.03
N LEU A 41 -8.43 -3.36 4.84
CA LEU A 41 -8.99 -4.44 4.02
C LEU A 41 -8.46 -4.38 2.59
N GLU A 42 -8.45 -3.20 1.99
CA GLU A 42 -7.96 -3.02 0.61
C GLU A 42 -6.44 -3.21 0.52
N PHE A 43 -5.68 -2.71 1.48
CA PHE A 43 -4.23 -2.92 1.51
C PHE A 43 -3.87 -4.41 1.70
N ASN A 44 -4.62 -5.14 2.52
CA ASN A 44 -4.43 -6.59 2.69
C ASN A 44 -4.75 -7.34 1.40
N LYS A 45 -5.78 -6.93 0.67
CA LYS A 45 -6.10 -7.48 -0.64
C LYS A 45 -4.96 -7.24 -1.62
N ALA A 46 -4.43 -6.01 -1.66
CA ALA A 46 -3.29 -5.67 -2.51
C ALA A 46 -2.07 -6.54 -2.17
N LYS A 47 -1.77 -6.67 -0.88
CA LYS A 47 -0.67 -7.51 -0.39
C LYS A 47 -0.83 -8.97 -0.86
N TYR A 48 -1.99 -9.54 -0.67
CA TYR A 48 -2.28 -10.92 -1.10
C TYR A 48 -2.07 -11.10 -2.60
N LEU A 49 -2.61 -10.19 -3.40
CA LEU A 49 -2.49 -10.26 -4.86
C LEU A 49 -1.03 -10.13 -5.32
N GLN A 50 -0.26 -9.28 -4.68
CA GLN A 50 1.17 -9.10 -4.97
C GLN A 50 1.97 -10.36 -4.63
N MET A 51 1.64 -11.03 -3.54
CA MET A 51 2.34 -12.25 -3.11
C MET A 51 2.00 -13.46 -3.98
N VAL A 52 0.75 -13.57 -4.44
CA VAL A 52 0.27 -14.72 -5.21
C VAL A 52 0.60 -14.57 -6.70
N ASN A 53 0.39 -13.39 -7.27
CA ASN A 53 0.51 -13.14 -8.71
C ASN A 53 1.74 -12.32 -9.09
N GLY A 54 2.45 -11.80 -8.09
CA GLY A 54 3.59 -10.92 -8.33
C GLY A 54 4.83 -11.68 -8.79
N LYS A 55 5.51 -11.12 -9.79
CA LYS A 55 6.84 -11.58 -10.19
C LYS A 55 7.86 -11.10 -9.16
N GLN A 56 8.92 -11.86 -8.96
CA GLN A 56 10.03 -11.44 -8.13
C GLN A 56 10.88 -10.42 -8.89
N SER A 57 10.37 -9.21 -9.04
CA SER A 57 11.06 -8.07 -9.62
C SER A 57 11.24 -6.99 -8.56
N TYR A 58 12.19 -6.10 -8.79
CA TYR A 58 12.44 -4.97 -7.88
C TYR A 58 11.20 -4.08 -7.75
N ASP A 59 10.52 -3.81 -8.86
CA ASP A 59 9.29 -3.00 -8.86
C ASP A 59 8.20 -3.62 -8.00
N ASN A 60 8.04 -4.94 -8.07
CA ASN A 60 7.05 -5.65 -7.27
C ASN A 60 7.43 -5.66 -5.80
N LEU A 61 8.71 -5.79 -5.48
CA LEU A 61 9.19 -5.68 -4.10
C LEU A 61 8.97 -4.28 -3.53
N GLN A 62 9.19 -3.23 -4.34
CA GLN A 62 8.89 -1.85 -3.93
C GLN A 62 7.41 -1.66 -3.65
N LEU A 63 6.54 -2.18 -4.51
CA LEU A 63 5.09 -2.09 -4.33
C LEU A 63 4.64 -2.84 -3.07
N LEU A 64 5.19 -4.02 -2.83
CA LEU A 64 4.89 -4.80 -1.63
C LEU A 64 5.38 -4.08 -0.37
N ALA A 65 6.58 -3.51 -0.38
CA ALA A 65 7.10 -2.73 0.74
C ALA A 65 6.23 -1.51 1.03
N GLN A 66 5.78 -0.81 -0.01
CA GLN A 66 4.87 0.33 0.13
C GLN A 66 3.53 -0.09 0.73
N THR A 67 3.02 -1.25 0.34
CA THR A 67 1.79 -1.81 0.91
C THR A 67 1.93 -2.06 2.41
N HIS A 68 3.03 -2.66 2.84
CA HIS A 68 3.33 -2.85 4.27
C HIS A 68 3.46 -1.51 4.99
N TYR A 69 4.11 -0.53 4.39
CA TYR A 69 4.23 0.82 4.95
C TYR A 69 2.86 1.46 5.15
N ASN A 70 1.98 1.38 4.16
CA ASN A 70 0.62 1.91 4.25
C ASN A 70 -0.21 1.19 5.32
N LEU A 71 -0.06 -0.13 5.43
CA LEU A 71 -0.68 -0.92 6.50
C LEU A 71 -0.20 -0.47 7.88
N ALA A 72 1.09 -0.23 8.02
CA ALA A 72 1.67 0.24 9.28
C ALA A 72 1.04 1.55 9.72
N ILE A 73 0.92 2.52 8.82
CA ILE A 73 0.31 3.82 9.12
C ILE A 73 -1.17 3.65 9.48
N ALA A 74 -1.91 2.85 8.74
CA ALA A 74 -3.34 2.62 9.00
C ALA A 74 -3.57 1.95 10.37
N HIS A 75 -2.77 0.95 10.73
CA HIS A 75 -2.83 0.33 12.04
C HIS A 75 -2.45 1.31 13.16
N ALA A 76 -1.44 2.16 12.93
CA ALA A 76 -1.07 3.19 13.89
C ALA A 76 -2.18 4.19 14.13
N LYS A 77 -2.92 4.57 13.08
CA LYS A 77 -4.10 5.46 13.21
C LYS A 77 -5.20 4.85 14.07
N LEU A 78 -5.33 3.53 14.08
CA LEU A 78 -6.25 2.80 14.93
C LEU A 78 -5.65 2.46 16.31
N ASN A 79 -4.49 2.99 16.62
CA ASN A 79 -3.74 2.73 17.85
C ASN A 79 -3.38 1.25 18.06
N ASN A 80 -3.29 0.49 16.96
CA ASN A 80 -2.84 -0.89 16.99
C ASN A 80 -1.33 -0.93 16.72
N LEU A 81 -0.56 -0.51 17.73
CA LEU A 81 0.88 -0.28 17.58
C LEU A 81 1.68 -1.55 17.36
N PHE A 82 1.21 -2.68 17.88
CA PHE A 82 1.89 -3.97 17.67
C PHE A 82 1.86 -4.38 16.18
N LYS A 83 0.69 -4.34 15.58
CA LYS A 83 0.56 -4.64 14.14
C LYS A 83 1.25 -3.58 13.28
N ALA A 84 1.16 -2.31 13.68
CA ALA A 84 1.84 -1.23 12.98
C ALA A 84 3.35 -1.46 12.95
N TYR A 85 3.94 -1.86 14.06
CA TYR A 85 5.37 -2.17 14.17
C TYR A 85 5.75 -3.33 13.25
N ASP A 86 5.00 -4.42 13.29
CA ASP A 86 5.25 -5.59 12.46
C ASP A 86 5.24 -5.25 10.98
N GLU A 87 4.25 -4.49 10.54
CA GLU A 87 4.15 -4.07 9.14
C GLU A 87 5.27 -3.10 8.74
N ALA A 88 5.62 -2.15 9.61
CA ALA A 88 6.72 -1.22 9.35
C ALA A 88 8.06 -1.97 9.25
N GLN A 89 8.28 -2.96 10.08
CA GLN A 89 9.49 -3.80 10.04
C GLN A 89 9.57 -4.59 8.73
N ARG A 90 8.45 -5.12 8.25
CA ARG A 90 8.39 -5.83 6.97
C ARG A 90 8.72 -4.90 5.80
N ALA A 91 8.18 -3.67 5.81
CA ALA A 91 8.50 -2.69 4.78
C ALA A 91 10.00 -2.39 4.73
N PHE A 92 10.60 -2.12 5.87
CA PHE A 92 12.03 -1.82 5.97
C PHE A 92 12.92 -3.02 5.60
N THR A 93 12.51 -4.23 5.94
CA THR A 93 13.25 -5.46 5.60
C THR A 93 13.24 -5.69 4.08
N LEU A 94 12.12 -5.43 3.42
CA LEU A 94 12.02 -5.60 1.97
C LEU A 94 12.84 -4.55 1.21
N ILE A 95 12.69 -3.28 1.58
CA ILE A 95 13.38 -2.15 0.97
C ILE A 95 13.88 -1.25 2.10
N PRO A 96 15.19 -1.21 2.37
CA PRO A 96 15.74 -0.42 3.48
C PRO A 96 15.81 1.08 3.16
N LYS A 97 14.64 1.73 3.06
CA LYS A 97 14.52 3.16 2.86
C LYS A 97 14.55 3.91 4.20
N LYS A 98 15.13 5.10 4.19
CA LYS A 98 15.14 6.01 5.34
C LYS A 98 13.72 6.27 5.87
N GLU A 99 12.79 6.53 4.98
CA GLU A 99 11.38 6.78 5.30
C GLU A 99 10.74 5.63 6.10
N TYR A 100 11.04 4.39 5.72
CA TYR A 100 10.53 3.20 6.41
C TYR A 100 11.16 3.02 7.79
N LYS A 101 12.44 3.35 7.90
CA LYS A 101 13.16 3.33 9.18
C LYS A 101 12.61 4.37 10.15
N GLU A 102 12.34 5.57 9.66
CA GLU A 102 11.76 6.66 10.46
C GLU A 102 10.39 6.27 11.04
N LEU A 103 9.54 5.64 10.23
CA LEU A 103 8.24 5.15 10.69
C LEU A 103 8.41 4.06 11.74
N LEU A 104 9.30 3.12 11.50
CA LEU A 104 9.59 2.03 12.44
C LEU A 104 10.03 2.57 13.80
N ASP A 105 10.95 3.53 13.80
CA ASP A 105 11.47 4.16 15.03
C ASP A 105 10.39 4.95 15.76
N LEU A 106 9.55 5.67 15.00
CA LEU A 106 8.43 6.43 15.57
C LEU A 106 7.43 5.51 16.28
N ILE A 107 7.03 4.42 15.63
CA ILE A 107 6.11 3.44 16.22
C ILE A 107 6.74 2.79 17.46
N HIS A 108 8.01 2.45 17.40
CA HIS A 108 8.73 1.88 18.54
C HIS A 108 8.71 2.83 19.74
N THR A 109 8.93 4.11 19.51
CA THR A 109 8.86 5.14 20.55
C THR A 109 7.45 5.23 21.17
N GLU A 110 6.43 5.22 20.33
CA GLU A 110 5.04 5.25 20.82
C GLU A 110 4.66 4.02 21.64
N GLN A 111 5.16 2.84 21.29
CA GLN A 111 4.93 1.61 22.06
C GLN A 111 5.52 1.67 23.47
N ASN A 112 6.63 2.39 23.64
CA ASN A 112 7.36 2.47 24.90
C ASN A 112 6.91 3.64 25.79
N ASN A 113 6.00 4.45 25.30
CA ASN A 113 5.38 5.51 26.09
C ASN A 113 4.07 5.02 26.70
#